data_1c893c42eb6381144fbec63bc26a82b8
#
_entry.id   1c893c42eb6381144fbec63bc26a82b8
#
_cell.length_a   1.000
_cell.length_b   1.000
_cell.length_c   1.000
_cell.angle_alpha   90.00
_cell.angle_beta   90.00
_cell.angle_gamma   90.00
#
_symmetry.space_group_name_H-M   'P 1'
#
loop_
_entity.id
_entity.type
_entity.pdbx_description
1 polymer ?
#
loop_
_entity_poly.entity_id
_entity_poly.type
_entity_poly.pdbx_seq_one_letter_code
_entity_poly.pdbx_strand_id
1 'polypeptide(L)'
;MTPPAFKFAQSGELDITIIIVSFNTREILMRCLESIKKHTREISYEVIVVDNASRDGSFEAVAKGFPDVRLIHNDENRGFSSANNIGIRASKGKWIALLNPDTYLVENSFKKIYGYFQKHPEFSILGPGIIDESGRRSPIRLWEDSPVDAAWKILGLYNPADELQHMGEMKAREALVISGCCFVIRRELFEEIGLLDENYFLYNEEDDFCRRARQNGKRICFFPETSIQHLHGKSTHQPEHREKVILETYKSNLYFYSKYYSCGWNFVLRSLYKVTFLAGLIRSAFRHLTGFPTQSADDSLRLKLRLLFSP
;
A
#
# COMPACT_ATOMS: atom_id res chain seq x y z
N MET A 1 -24.59 -1.20 8.98
CA MET A 1 -24.58 -2.67 9.11
C MET A 1 -23.29 -3.04 9.82
N THR A 2 -23.37 -3.69 10.97
CA THR A 2 -22.18 -4.22 11.66
C THR A 2 -21.56 -5.29 10.78
N PRO A 3 -20.25 -5.22 10.44
CA PRO A 3 -19.62 -6.28 9.67
C PRO A 3 -19.75 -7.61 10.43
N PRO A 4 -19.88 -8.76 9.75
CA PRO A 4 -19.93 -10.04 10.41
C PRO A 4 -18.65 -10.25 11.22
N ALA A 5 -18.81 -10.67 12.47
CA ALA A 5 -17.69 -10.93 13.38
C ALA A 5 -16.76 -11.98 12.76
N PHE A 6 -15.61 -11.53 12.27
CA PHE A 6 -14.55 -12.40 11.79
C PHE A 6 -13.80 -12.95 13.01
N LYS A 7 -13.71 -14.28 13.13
CA LYS A 7 -12.93 -14.92 14.19
C LYS A 7 -11.63 -15.46 13.58
N PHE A 8 -10.50 -15.02 14.12
CA PHE A 8 -9.21 -15.64 13.81
C PHE A 8 -9.17 -17.10 14.32
N ALA A 9 -8.40 -17.96 13.64
CA ALA A 9 -7.92 -19.20 14.26
C ALA A 9 -7.18 -18.84 15.56
N GLN A 10 -7.29 -19.66 16.61
CA GLN A 10 -6.79 -19.36 17.96
C GLN A 10 -5.46 -18.59 17.92
N SER A 11 -5.45 -17.40 18.55
CA SER A 11 -4.29 -16.50 18.62
C SER A 11 -3.11 -17.27 19.20
N GLY A 12 -2.09 -17.47 18.37
CA GLY A 12 -0.86 -18.12 18.77
C GLY A 12 0.04 -17.21 19.59
N GLU A 13 1.06 -17.80 20.13
CA GLU A 13 2.07 -17.18 21.00
C GLU A 13 3.03 -16.22 20.29
N LEU A 14 2.82 -15.93 18.98
CA LEU A 14 3.71 -15.11 18.16
C LEU A 14 3.48 -13.61 18.38
N ASP A 15 4.59 -12.86 18.44
CA ASP A 15 4.54 -11.41 18.59
C ASP A 15 4.02 -10.75 17.31
N ILE A 16 4.54 -11.16 16.12
CA ILE A 16 4.19 -10.54 14.85
C ILE A 16 4.03 -11.56 13.72
N THR A 17 3.04 -11.33 12.84
CA THR A 17 2.97 -11.96 11.52
C THR A 17 3.32 -10.92 10.46
N ILE A 18 4.29 -11.23 9.59
CA ILE A 18 4.67 -10.41 8.44
C ILE A 18 4.00 -11.00 7.21
N ILE A 19 3.12 -10.23 6.56
CA ILE A 19 2.39 -10.62 5.36
C ILE A 19 2.96 -9.88 4.17
N ILE A 20 3.32 -10.61 3.12
CA ILE A 20 3.86 -10.06 1.87
C ILE A 20 3.00 -10.56 0.72
N VAL A 21 2.39 -9.66 -0.03
CA VAL A 21 1.70 -9.97 -1.27
C VAL A 21 2.68 -9.84 -2.43
N SER A 22 2.81 -10.89 -3.24
CA SER A 22 3.72 -10.93 -4.39
C SER A 22 2.95 -11.14 -5.68
N PHE A 23 3.30 -10.38 -6.71
CA PHE A 23 2.84 -10.58 -8.08
C PHE A 23 3.94 -10.23 -9.08
N ASN A 24 4.57 -11.26 -9.66
CA ASN A 24 5.69 -11.14 -10.59
C ASN A 24 6.85 -10.28 -10.05
N THR A 25 7.30 -10.57 -8.82
CA THR A 25 8.34 -9.80 -8.11
C THR A 25 9.45 -10.68 -7.56
N ARG A 26 9.80 -11.78 -8.24
CA ARG A 26 10.70 -12.82 -7.75
C ARG A 26 11.99 -12.28 -7.11
N GLU A 27 12.80 -11.53 -7.85
CA GLU A 27 14.09 -11.06 -7.35
C GLU A 27 13.96 -10.12 -6.15
N ILE A 28 12.98 -9.22 -6.22
CA ILE A 28 12.70 -8.22 -5.20
C ILE A 28 12.19 -8.92 -3.93
N LEU A 29 11.25 -9.86 -4.08
CA LEU A 29 10.71 -10.66 -2.99
C LEU A 29 11.79 -11.48 -2.26
N MET A 30 12.69 -12.13 -3.01
CA MET A 30 13.78 -12.90 -2.41
C MET A 30 14.67 -12.01 -1.54
N ARG A 31 15.05 -10.81 -2.01
CA ARG A 31 15.81 -9.83 -1.24
C ARG A 31 15.04 -9.31 -0.01
N CYS A 32 13.72 -9.13 -0.14
CA CYS A 32 12.86 -8.78 0.99
C CYS A 32 12.94 -9.85 2.09
N LEU A 33 12.72 -11.11 1.74
CA LEU A 33 12.77 -12.24 2.66
C LEU A 33 14.15 -12.42 3.31
N GLU A 34 15.23 -12.24 2.53
CA GLU A 34 16.60 -12.23 3.08
C GLU A 34 16.78 -11.13 4.12
N SER A 35 16.28 -9.93 3.87
CA SER A 35 16.37 -8.80 4.79
C SER A 35 15.60 -9.06 6.09
N ILE A 36 14.40 -9.67 6.00
CA ILE A 36 13.61 -10.07 7.16
C ILE A 36 14.39 -11.10 8.00
N LYS A 37 14.88 -12.16 7.38
CA LYS A 37 15.66 -13.21 8.05
C LYS A 37 16.91 -12.65 8.72
N LYS A 38 17.60 -11.71 8.09
CA LYS A 38 18.81 -11.08 8.61
C LYS A 38 18.55 -10.16 9.78
N HIS A 39 17.48 -9.36 9.74
CA HIS A 39 17.29 -8.24 10.65
C HIS A 39 16.19 -8.44 11.69
N THR A 40 15.34 -9.48 11.60
CA THR A 40 14.31 -9.74 12.61
C THR A 40 14.85 -10.69 13.69
N ARG A 41 15.10 -10.16 14.88
CA ARG A 41 15.68 -10.90 16.01
C ARG A 41 15.01 -10.50 17.31
N GLU A 42 15.05 -11.40 18.31
CA GLU A 42 14.58 -11.17 19.68
C GLU A 42 13.07 -10.85 19.78
N ILE A 43 12.30 -11.31 18.82
CA ILE A 43 10.84 -11.37 18.81
C ILE A 43 10.43 -12.67 18.14
N SER A 44 9.27 -13.19 18.51
CA SER A 44 8.70 -14.36 17.83
C SER A 44 7.88 -13.91 16.62
N TYR A 45 8.14 -14.48 15.43
CA TYR A 45 7.46 -14.07 14.22
C TYR A 45 7.22 -15.23 13.25
N GLU A 46 6.25 -15.05 12.38
CA GLU A 46 6.06 -15.84 11.17
C GLU A 46 6.04 -14.92 9.94
N VAL A 47 6.37 -15.47 8.79
CA VAL A 47 6.22 -14.81 7.50
C VAL A 47 5.22 -15.58 6.66
N ILE A 48 4.24 -14.86 6.11
CA ILE A 48 3.26 -15.38 5.15
C ILE A 48 3.47 -14.64 3.84
N VAL A 49 3.80 -15.38 2.78
CA VAL A 49 3.79 -14.85 1.41
C VAL A 49 2.53 -15.30 0.72
N VAL A 50 1.75 -14.35 0.24
CA VAL A 50 0.59 -14.61 -0.61
C VAL A 50 0.99 -14.32 -2.05
N ASP A 51 1.23 -15.38 -2.81
CA ASP A 51 1.51 -15.30 -4.24
C ASP A 51 0.21 -15.08 -5.00
N ASN A 52 0.11 -13.95 -5.65
CA ASN A 52 -1.11 -13.47 -6.30
C ASN A 52 -1.17 -13.87 -7.79
N ALA A 53 -0.92 -15.15 -8.09
CA ALA A 53 -0.82 -15.75 -9.41
C ALA A 53 0.40 -15.26 -10.23
N SER A 54 1.59 -15.26 -9.63
CA SER A 54 2.85 -14.95 -10.33
C SER A 54 3.19 -16.01 -11.40
N ARG A 55 3.87 -15.54 -12.46
CA ARG A 55 4.34 -16.38 -13.57
C ARG A 55 5.86 -16.32 -13.78
N ASP A 56 6.56 -15.61 -12.90
CA ASP A 56 8.00 -15.37 -12.95
C ASP A 56 8.82 -16.40 -12.15
N GLY A 57 8.17 -17.43 -11.59
CA GLY A 57 8.79 -18.44 -10.72
C GLY A 57 9.00 -17.94 -9.27
N SER A 58 8.30 -16.90 -8.85
CA SER A 58 8.33 -16.38 -7.45
C SER A 58 7.93 -17.48 -6.46
N PHE A 59 6.85 -18.19 -6.73
CA PHE A 59 6.30 -19.23 -5.85
C PHE A 59 7.33 -20.34 -5.57
N GLU A 60 7.90 -20.92 -6.63
CA GLU A 60 8.89 -22.00 -6.54
C GLU A 60 10.20 -21.53 -5.87
N ALA A 61 10.60 -20.29 -6.16
CA ALA A 61 11.82 -19.71 -5.56
C ALA A 61 11.66 -19.55 -4.04
N VAL A 62 10.52 -19.06 -3.56
CA VAL A 62 10.24 -18.93 -2.12
C VAL A 62 10.14 -20.33 -1.48
N ALA A 63 9.38 -21.26 -2.06
CA ALA A 63 9.24 -22.63 -1.54
C ALA A 63 10.60 -23.33 -1.36
N LYS A 64 11.55 -23.12 -2.30
CA LYS A 64 12.90 -23.69 -2.24
C LYS A 64 13.84 -22.93 -1.28
N GLY A 65 13.81 -21.59 -1.29
CA GLY A 65 14.78 -20.75 -0.58
C GLY A 65 14.43 -20.47 0.87
N PHE A 66 13.14 -20.50 1.21
CA PHE A 66 12.61 -20.13 2.51
C PHE A 66 11.55 -21.13 3.00
N PRO A 67 11.95 -22.37 3.38
CA PRO A 67 11.00 -23.42 3.78
C PRO A 67 10.18 -23.08 5.04
N ASP A 68 10.65 -22.15 5.87
CA ASP A 68 9.95 -21.69 7.06
C ASP A 68 8.87 -20.62 6.75
N VAL A 69 8.83 -20.12 5.53
CA VAL A 69 7.81 -19.15 5.08
C VAL A 69 6.53 -19.90 4.74
N ARG A 70 5.43 -19.47 5.33
CA ARG A 70 4.12 -19.98 4.94
C ARG A 70 3.71 -19.37 3.61
N LEU A 71 3.62 -20.21 2.58
CA LEU A 71 3.30 -19.80 1.21
C LEU A 71 1.86 -20.12 0.89
N ILE A 72 1.11 -19.14 0.38
CA ILE A 72 -0.28 -19.26 -0.06
C ILE A 72 -0.34 -18.83 -1.52
N HIS A 73 -0.92 -19.68 -2.38
CA HIS A 73 -1.08 -19.39 -3.81
C HIS A 73 -2.51 -19.03 -4.14
N ASN A 74 -2.70 -17.97 -4.92
CA ASN A 74 -3.98 -17.60 -5.53
C ASN A 74 -3.96 -17.99 -7.02
N ASP A 75 -5.07 -18.52 -7.51
CA ASP A 75 -5.21 -18.91 -8.93
C ASP A 75 -5.29 -17.69 -9.88
N GLU A 76 -5.62 -16.51 -9.32
CA GLU A 76 -5.72 -15.24 -10.04
C GLU A 76 -5.20 -14.07 -9.22
N ASN A 77 -4.83 -12.97 -9.88
CA ASN A 77 -4.47 -11.74 -9.19
C ASN A 77 -5.73 -11.02 -8.66
N ARG A 78 -5.97 -11.18 -7.35
CA ARG A 78 -7.14 -10.65 -6.62
C ARG A 78 -6.97 -9.21 -6.14
N GLY A 79 -5.84 -8.56 -6.47
CA GLY A 79 -5.51 -7.25 -5.93
C GLY A 79 -4.86 -7.31 -4.55
N PHE A 80 -4.44 -6.14 -4.08
CA PHE A 80 -3.64 -6.02 -2.85
C PHE A 80 -4.48 -6.26 -1.60
N SER A 81 -5.66 -5.64 -1.49
CA SER A 81 -6.53 -5.79 -0.32
C SER A 81 -6.99 -7.23 -0.10
N SER A 82 -7.51 -7.88 -1.14
CA SER A 82 -8.01 -9.25 -1.04
C SER A 82 -6.90 -10.25 -0.72
N ALA A 83 -5.72 -10.10 -1.35
CA ALA A 83 -4.57 -10.96 -1.07
C ALA A 83 -4.04 -10.75 0.36
N ASN A 84 -3.95 -9.51 0.85
CA ASN A 84 -3.60 -9.27 2.26
C ASN A 84 -4.63 -9.87 3.21
N ASN A 85 -5.92 -9.77 2.91
CA ASN A 85 -6.97 -10.36 3.73
C ASN A 85 -6.84 -11.88 3.87
N ILE A 86 -6.38 -12.57 2.81
CA ILE A 86 -6.07 -14.01 2.87
C ILE A 86 -4.94 -14.26 3.87
N GLY A 87 -3.86 -13.47 3.81
CA GLY A 87 -2.75 -13.55 4.77
C GLY A 87 -3.18 -13.21 6.19
N ILE A 88 -3.99 -12.16 6.39
CA ILE A 88 -4.51 -11.75 7.69
C ILE A 88 -5.34 -12.87 8.33
N ARG A 89 -6.23 -13.51 7.57
CA ARG A 89 -7.02 -14.66 8.06
C ARG A 89 -6.15 -15.85 8.47
N ALA A 90 -5.02 -16.04 7.80
CA ALA A 90 -4.07 -17.14 8.07
C ALA A 90 -3.08 -16.83 9.19
N SER A 91 -2.96 -15.57 9.62
CA SER A 91 -1.94 -15.09 10.56
C SER A 91 -2.21 -15.53 12.00
N LYS A 92 -1.13 -15.60 12.83
CA LYS A 92 -1.18 -15.98 14.25
C LYS A 92 -0.59 -14.94 15.19
N GLY A 93 0.18 -13.96 14.70
CA GLY A 93 0.83 -12.93 15.51
C GLY A 93 -0.15 -12.00 16.21
N LYS A 94 0.21 -11.45 17.36
CA LYS A 94 -0.55 -10.40 18.07
C LYS A 94 -0.60 -9.10 17.24
N TRP A 95 0.43 -8.88 16.44
CA TRP A 95 0.55 -7.80 15.50
C TRP A 95 0.64 -8.34 14.09
N ILE A 96 0.12 -7.62 13.13
CA ILE A 96 0.15 -7.97 11.71
C ILE A 96 0.85 -6.83 10.97
N ALA A 97 1.96 -7.14 10.31
CA ALA A 97 2.67 -6.23 9.43
C ALA A 97 2.35 -6.58 7.98
N LEU A 98 1.66 -5.68 7.27
CA LEU A 98 1.55 -5.73 5.82
C LEU A 98 2.80 -5.09 5.26
N LEU A 99 3.59 -5.83 4.50
CA LEU A 99 4.89 -5.40 3.98
C LEU A 99 4.94 -5.59 2.46
N ASN A 100 5.29 -4.54 1.73
CA ASN A 100 5.46 -4.66 0.29
C ASN A 100 6.69 -5.51 -0.06
N PRO A 101 6.67 -6.27 -1.18
CA PRO A 101 7.81 -7.10 -1.60
C PRO A 101 9.06 -6.28 -1.96
N ASP A 102 8.92 -4.99 -2.29
CA ASP A 102 10.02 -4.05 -2.58
C ASP A 102 10.45 -3.21 -1.36
N THR A 103 10.18 -3.75 -0.16
CA THR A 103 10.56 -3.15 1.13
C THR A 103 11.58 -4.04 1.85
N TYR A 104 12.69 -3.45 2.31
CA TYR A 104 13.77 -4.16 2.96
C TYR A 104 14.02 -3.64 4.37
N LEU A 105 14.25 -4.55 5.30
CA LEU A 105 14.72 -4.19 6.62
C LEU A 105 16.22 -3.87 6.57
N VAL A 106 16.62 -2.75 7.16
CA VAL A 106 18.02 -2.33 7.29
C VAL A 106 18.53 -2.44 8.71
N GLU A 107 17.62 -2.65 9.65
CA GLU A 107 17.87 -2.82 11.08
C GLU A 107 16.78 -3.70 11.72
N ASN A 108 16.85 -3.96 13.04
CA ASN A 108 15.82 -4.74 13.73
C ASN A 108 14.55 -3.92 13.99
N SER A 109 13.91 -3.47 12.88
CA SER A 109 12.79 -2.53 12.93
C SER A 109 11.57 -3.13 13.64
N PHE A 110 11.26 -4.40 13.41
CA PHE A 110 10.07 -5.02 14.02
C PHE A 110 10.22 -5.17 15.54
N LYS A 111 11.43 -5.43 16.07
CA LYS A 111 11.65 -5.40 17.53
C LYS A 111 11.42 -4.01 18.11
N LYS A 112 11.95 -2.96 17.45
CA LYS A 112 11.75 -1.58 17.89
C LYS A 112 10.27 -1.19 17.88
N ILE A 113 9.56 -1.52 16.80
CA ILE A 113 8.11 -1.31 16.67
C ILE A 113 7.35 -2.04 17.76
N TYR A 114 7.62 -3.34 17.95
CA TYR A 114 6.96 -4.13 18.98
C TYR A 114 7.20 -3.56 20.37
N GLY A 115 8.46 -3.22 20.70
CA GLY A 115 8.81 -2.62 22.00
C GLY A 115 8.14 -1.25 22.22
N TYR A 116 7.94 -0.47 21.18
CA TYR A 116 7.21 0.80 21.26
C TYR A 116 5.72 0.56 21.55
N PHE A 117 5.08 -0.34 20.85
CA PHE A 117 3.68 -0.69 21.07
C PHE A 117 3.38 -1.24 22.45
N GLN A 118 4.34 -1.99 23.04
CA GLN A 118 4.20 -2.48 24.43
C GLN A 118 4.11 -1.33 25.44
N LYS A 119 4.80 -0.23 25.17
CA LYS A 119 4.83 0.96 26.03
C LYS A 119 3.71 1.96 25.71
N HIS A 120 3.13 1.87 24.53
CA HIS A 120 2.14 2.79 23.99
C HIS A 120 0.87 2.05 23.54
N PRO A 121 0.09 1.50 24.48
CA PRO A 121 -1.11 0.70 24.18
C PRO A 121 -2.22 1.53 23.53
N GLU A 122 -2.15 2.84 23.59
CA GLU A 122 -3.11 3.75 22.95
C GLU A 122 -3.07 3.73 21.43
N PHE A 123 -1.95 3.28 20.81
CA PHE A 123 -1.85 3.18 19.36
C PHE A 123 -2.26 1.78 18.86
N SER A 124 -3.05 1.74 17.80
CA SER A 124 -3.50 0.50 17.15
C SER A 124 -2.84 0.24 15.80
N ILE A 125 -2.28 1.29 15.18
CA ILE A 125 -1.59 1.25 13.89
C ILE A 125 -0.29 2.02 14.02
N LEU A 126 0.78 1.50 13.37
CA LEU A 126 2.08 2.14 13.32
C LEU A 126 2.75 1.95 11.96
N GLY A 127 3.43 3.01 11.49
CA GLY A 127 4.33 2.96 10.34
C GLY A 127 5.71 3.50 10.69
N PRO A 128 6.79 2.83 10.26
CA PRO A 128 8.17 3.30 10.44
C PRO A 128 8.53 4.45 9.50
N GLY A 129 9.71 5.03 9.69
CA GLY A 129 10.34 5.88 8.71
C GLY A 129 10.68 5.10 7.43
N ILE A 130 10.69 5.78 6.29
CA ILE A 130 11.04 5.19 4.99
C ILE A 130 12.31 5.87 4.48
N ILE A 131 13.25 5.07 3.97
CA ILE A 131 14.45 5.54 3.27
C ILE A 131 14.50 4.99 1.85
N ASP A 132 15.12 5.74 0.96
CA ASP A 132 15.40 5.33 -0.43
C ASP A 132 16.66 4.42 -0.52
N GLU A 133 17.02 3.98 -1.72
CA GLU A 133 18.21 3.16 -1.97
C GLU A 133 19.51 3.84 -1.56
N SER A 134 19.57 5.16 -1.50
CA SER A 134 20.74 5.94 -1.07
C SER A 134 20.78 6.18 0.46
N GLY A 135 19.79 5.67 1.20
CA GLY A 135 19.65 5.89 2.64
C GLY A 135 19.04 7.27 3.00
N ARG A 136 18.60 8.04 2.01
CA ARG A 136 17.92 9.31 2.25
C ARG A 136 16.47 9.05 2.61
N ARG A 137 15.92 9.88 3.46
CA ARG A 137 14.52 9.80 3.86
C ARG A 137 13.60 10.12 2.71
N SER A 138 12.63 9.27 2.53
CA SER A 138 11.53 9.49 1.60
C SER A 138 10.45 10.34 2.26
N PRO A 139 9.82 11.25 1.53
CA PRO A 139 8.60 11.92 1.97
C PRO A 139 7.53 10.89 2.34
N ILE A 140 6.83 11.14 3.43
CA ILE A 140 5.74 10.28 3.89
C ILE A 140 4.53 11.18 4.13
N ARG A 141 3.43 10.83 3.49
CA ARG A 141 2.14 11.46 3.76
C ARG A 141 1.59 10.92 5.08
N LEU A 142 1.31 11.81 6.00
CA LEU A 142 0.76 11.50 7.33
C LEU A 142 -0.67 12.01 7.52
N TRP A 143 -1.25 12.62 6.49
CA TRP A 143 -2.62 13.14 6.47
C TRP A 143 -3.43 12.49 5.37
N GLU A 144 -4.74 12.53 5.52
CA GLU A 144 -5.69 12.07 4.52
C GLU A 144 -5.94 13.17 3.49
N ASP A 145 -5.92 12.79 2.22
CA ASP A 145 -6.23 13.74 1.15
C ASP A 145 -7.72 14.13 1.18
N SER A 146 -7.97 15.43 1.23
CA SER A 146 -9.31 15.96 0.98
C SER A 146 -9.66 15.89 -0.51
N PRO A 147 -10.95 16.02 -0.90
CA PRO A 147 -11.32 16.13 -2.31
C PRO A 147 -10.66 17.32 -3.02
N VAL A 148 -10.30 18.38 -2.29
CA VAL A 148 -9.57 19.53 -2.84
C VAL A 148 -8.13 19.15 -3.17
N ASP A 149 -7.45 18.43 -2.27
CA ASP A 149 -6.09 17.92 -2.53
C ASP A 149 -6.07 16.98 -3.73
N ALA A 150 -7.07 16.10 -3.83
CA ALA A 150 -7.25 15.25 -4.99
C ALA A 150 -7.44 16.05 -6.30
N ALA A 151 -8.23 17.11 -6.28
CA ALA A 151 -8.41 17.98 -7.43
C ALA A 151 -7.08 18.65 -7.85
N TRP A 152 -6.29 19.15 -6.90
CA TRP A 152 -4.96 19.71 -7.18
C TRP A 152 -4.01 18.67 -7.78
N LYS A 153 -4.02 17.44 -7.27
CA LYS A 153 -3.23 16.32 -7.81
C LYS A 153 -3.64 15.98 -9.25
N ILE A 154 -4.95 15.88 -9.53
CA ILE A 154 -5.48 15.60 -10.87
C ILE A 154 -5.07 16.70 -11.86
N LEU A 155 -5.08 17.96 -11.43
CA LEU A 155 -4.70 19.11 -12.28
C LEU A 155 -3.18 19.26 -12.44
N GLY A 156 -2.36 18.48 -11.71
CA GLY A 156 -0.91 18.59 -11.71
C GLY A 156 -0.39 19.86 -11.00
N LEU A 157 -1.19 20.43 -10.12
CA LEU A 157 -0.89 21.65 -9.34
C LEU A 157 -0.42 21.34 -7.91
N TYR A 158 -0.41 20.08 -7.53
CA TYR A 158 0.07 19.63 -6.24
C TYR A 158 1.60 19.68 -6.18
N ASN A 159 2.14 20.23 -5.09
CA ASN A 159 3.58 20.30 -4.87
C ASN A 159 4.00 19.25 -3.82
N PRO A 160 4.69 18.16 -4.21
CA PRO A 160 5.16 17.15 -3.25
C PRO A 160 6.15 17.69 -2.20
N ALA A 161 6.79 18.85 -2.45
CA ALA A 161 7.72 19.45 -1.49
C ALA A 161 7.03 19.88 -0.19
N ASP A 162 5.72 20.12 -0.23
CA ASP A 162 4.93 20.44 0.97
C ASP A 162 4.87 19.23 1.93
N GLU A 163 5.00 18.01 1.42
CA GLU A 163 5.10 16.78 2.24
C GLU A 163 6.41 16.74 3.05
N LEU A 164 7.51 17.26 2.48
CA LEU A 164 8.82 17.28 3.15
C LEU A 164 8.87 18.23 4.34
N GLN A 165 8.13 19.34 4.31
CA GLN A 165 8.12 20.32 5.40
C GLN A 165 7.54 19.74 6.69
N HIS A 166 6.69 18.73 6.60
CA HIS A 166 6.07 18.07 7.74
C HIS A 166 6.90 16.92 8.30
N MET A 167 8.04 16.59 7.69
CA MET A 167 8.93 15.51 8.17
C MET A 167 9.71 15.85 9.45
N GLY A 168 9.62 17.07 9.97
CA GLY A 168 10.05 17.54 11.28
C GLY A 168 10.96 16.63 12.12
N GLU A 169 10.78 16.66 13.42
CA GLU A 169 11.57 15.89 14.38
C GLU A 169 11.45 14.36 14.22
N MET A 170 12.55 13.65 14.49
CA MET A 170 12.68 12.17 14.50
C MET A 170 12.02 11.55 15.72
N LYS A 171 10.86 12.04 16.12
CA LYS A 171 10.08 11.52 17.25
C LYS A 171 8.78 10.91 16.79
N ALA A 172 8.37 9.88 17.49
CA ALA A 172 7.06 9.28 17.31
C ALA A 172 5.95 10.33 17.49
N ARG A 173 4.99 10.31 16.57
CA ARG A 173 3.87 11.25 16.58
C ARG A 173 2.61 10.65 15.99
N GLU A 174 1.49 11.23 16.32
CA GLU A 174 0.20 10.86 15.75
C GLU A 174 0.14 11.21 14.26
N ALA A 175 -0.49 10.33 13.49
CA ALA A 175 -0.70 10.47 12.06
C ALA A 175 -2.16 10.17 11.70
N LEU A 176 -2.64 10.70 10.59
CA LEU A 176 -3.97 10.34 10.08
C LEU A 176 -3.92 9.11 9.18
N VAL A 177 -2.80 8.92 8.48
CA VAL A 177 -2.56 7.81 7.55
C VAL A 177 -1.11 7.35 7.67
N ILE A 178 -0.84 6.09 7.41
CA ILE A 178 0.49 5.49 7.29
C ILE A 178 0.61 4.85 5.92
N SER A 179 1.80 4.90 5.33
CA SER A 179 2.10 4.26 4.05
C SER A 179 1.90 2.74 4.08
N GLY A 180 1.21 2.20 3.09
CA GLY A 180 0.97 0.77 2.93
C GLY A 180 2.22 -0.08 2.67
N CYS A 181 3.40 0.54 2.43
CA CYS A 181 4.63 -0.23 2.20
C CYS A 181 5.13 -0.99 3.45
N CYS A 182 4.81 -0.49 4.66
CA CYS A 182 4.98 -1.21 5.92
C CYS A 182 3.92 -0.70 6.92
N PHE A 183 2.88 -1.46 7.06
CA PHE A 183 1.68 -1.11 7.80
C PHE A 183 1.47 -2.10 8.94
N VAL A 184 1.81 -1.71 10.17
CA VAL A 184 1.77 -2.59 11.34
C VAL A 184 0.53 -2.31 12.16
N ILE A 185 -0.29 -3.33 12.40
CA ILE A 185 -1.64 -3.22 12.93
C ILE A 185 -1.83 -4.22 14.08
N ARG A 186 -2.51 -3.82 15.15
CA ARG A 186 -2.99 -4.76 16.18
C ARG A 186 -4.01 -5.72 15.56
N ARG A 187 -3.87 -7.00 15.84
CA ARG A 187 -4.80 -8.02 15.35
C ARG A 187 -6.25 -7.73 15.75
N GLU A 188 -6.46 -7.32 17.01
CA GLU A 188 -7.80 -7.03 17.54
C GLU A 188 -8.51 -5.95 16.73
N LEU A 189 -7.78 -5.03 16.11
CA LEU A 189 -8.38 -3.99 15.30
C LEU A 189 -9.14 -4.56 14.09
N PHE A 190 -8.65 -5.63 13.48
CA PHE A 190 -9.38 -6.29 12.38
C PHE A 190 -10.69 -6.95 12.85
N GLU A 191 -10.75 -7.40 14.10
CA GLU A 191 -11.98 -7.94 14.68
C GLU A 191 -12.98 -6.82 14.97
N GLU A 192 -12.50 -5.65 15.38
CA GLU A 192 -13.33 -4.51 15.74
C GLU A 192 -13.90 -3.76 14.53
N ILE A 193 -13.07 -3.50 13.50
CA ILE A 193 -13.47 -2.65 12.36
C ILE A 193 -13.55 -3.40 11.02
N GLY A 194 -13.28 -4.70 11.02
CA GLY A 194 -13.22 -5.54 9.82
C GLY A 194 -11.88 -5.48 9.08
N LEU A 195 -11.75 -6.28 8.06
CA LEU A 195 -10.55 -6.41 7.23
C LEU A 195 -10.38 -5.20 6.27
N LEU A 196 -9.37 -5.27 5.40
CA LEU A 196 -9.25 -4.32 4.29
C LEU A 196 -10.47 -4.44 3.37
N ASP A 197 -10.92 -3.32 2.81
CA ASP A 197 -12.04 -3.31 1.86
C ASP A 197 -11.56 -3.83 0.49
N GLU A 198 -12.08 -4.99 0.08
CA GLU A 198 -11.67 -5.69 -1.14
C GLU A 198 -12.14 -5.01 -2.44
N ASN A 199 -12.95 -3.94 -2.35
CA ASN A 199 -13.26 -3.10 -3.50
C ASN A 199 -12.07 -2.24 -3.95
N TYR A 200 -11.04 -2.09 -3.11
CA TYR A 200 -9.75 -1.53 -3.50
C TYR A 200 -8.87 -2.65 -4.06
N PHE A 201 -8.70 -2.67 -5.37
CA PHE A 201 -7.76 -3.60 -6.00
C PHE A 201 -6.31 -3.24 -5.68
N LEU A 202 -6.00 -1.94 -5.70
CA LEU A 202 -4.69 -1.36 -5.43
C LEU A 202 -4.84 0.11 -5.07
N TYR A 203 -4.14 0.57 -4.04
CA TYR A 203 -4.15 1.93 -3.47
C TYR A 203 -5.46 2.33 -2.76
N ASN A 204 -5.34 3.22 -1.80
CA ASN A 204 -6.37 3.75 -0.89
C ASN A 204 -6.92 2.75 0.13
N GLU A 205 -6.49 1.49 0.14
CA GLU A 205 -6.86 0.52 1.16
C GLU A 205 -6.33 0.94 2.54
N GLU A 206 -5.12 1.50 2.61
CA GLU A 206 -4.55 2.03 3.84
C GLU A 206 -5.25 3.31 4.30
N ASP A 207 -5.63 4.19 3.38
CA ASP A 207 -6.41 5.39 3.68
C ASP A 207 -7.78 5.03 4.27
N ASP A 208 -8.47 4.09 3.63
CA ASP A 208 -9.75 3.56 4.10
C ASP A 208 -9.63 2.93 5.49
N PHE A 209 -8.64 2.07 5.68
CA PHE A 209 -8.45 1.38 6.94
C PHE A 209 -8.09 2.34 8.08
N CYS A 210 -7.18 3.27 7.83
CA CYS A 210 -6.81 4.32 8.78
C CYS A 210 -8.02 5.20 9.16
N ARG A 211 -8.85 5.57 8.18
CA ARG A 211 -10.06 6.36 8.41
C ARG A 211 -11.07 5.60 9.26
N ARG A 212 -11.35 4.32 8.95
CA ARG A 212 -12.22 3.47 9.76
C ARG A 212 -11.69 3.32 11.20
N ALA A 213 -10.38 3.13 11.36
CA ALA A 213 -9.75 3.06 12.68
C ALA A 213 -10.01 4.34 13.49
N ARG A 214 -9.75 5.52 12.92
CA ARG A 214 -9.98 6.81 13.58
C ARG A 214 -11.46 7.06 13.90
N GLN A 215 -12.37 6.67 13.02
CA GLN A 215 -13.82 6.77 13.26
C GLN A 215 -14.28 5.87 14.44
N ASN A 216 -13.50 4.85 14.77
CA ASN A 216 -13.69 3.98 15.94
C ASN A 216 -12.81 4.39 17.14
N GLY A 217 -12.30 5.64 17.16
CA GLY A 217 -11.52 6.19 18.27
C GLY A 217 -10.11 5.62 18.42
N LYS A 218 -9.59 4.94 17.39
CA LYS A 218 -8.23 4.38 17.42
C LYS A 218 -7.19 5.40 16.97
N ARG A 219 -6.02 5.36 17.60
CA ARG A 219 -4.91 6.25 17.28
C ARG A 219 -3.88 5.55 16.39
N ILE A 220 -3.27 6.32 15.53
CA ILE A 220 -2.29 5.90 14.52
C ILE A 220 -0.98 6.62 14.80
N CYS A 221 0.15 5.91 14.76
CA CYS A 221 1.46 6.44 15.07
C CYS A 221 2.40 6.36 13.86
N PHE A 222 3.04 7.47 13.52
CA PHE A 222 4.25 7.49 12.73
C PHE A 222 5.46 7.38 13.66
N PHE A 223 6.28 6.33 13.48
CA PHE A 223 7.42 5.99 14.35
C PHE A 223 8.74 6.07 13.58
N PRO A 224 9.32 7.27 13.39
CA PRO A 224 10.55 7.47 12.61
C PRO A 224 11.83 7.08 13.32
N GLU A 225 11.78 6.58 14.57
CA GLU A 225 12.94 6.10 15.33
C GLU A 225 13.47 4.77 14.80
N THR A 226 12.74 4.15 13.89
CA THR A 226 13.22 3.05 13.05
C THR A 226 12.83 3.31 11.60
N SER A 227 13.63 2.77 10.66
CA SER A 227 13.41 2.95 9.24
C SER A 227 13.47 1.62 8.50
N ILE A 228 12.73 1.58 7.39
CA ILE A 228 12.81 0.55 6.38
C ILE A 228 13.21 1.17 5.05
N GLN A 229 13.85 0.40 4.18
CA GLN A 229 14.17 0.83 2.83
C GLN A 229 13.06 0.41 1.87
N HIS A 230 12.55 1.36 1.07
CA HIS A 230 11.52 1.08 0.07
C HIS A 230 11.98 1.52 -1.32
N LEU A 231 11.89 0.62 -2.30
CA LEU A 231 12.38 0.86 -3.66
C LEU A 231 11.38 1.60 -4.56
N HIS A 232 10.33 2.13 -3.98
CA HIS A 232 9.29 2.94 -4.64
C HIS A 232 8.85 2.43 -6.02
N GLY A 233 7.82 1.58 -6.02
CA GLY A 233 7.10 1.19 -7.24
C GLY A 233 7.79 0.14 -8.10
N LYS A 234 8.89 -0.47 -7.68
CA LYS A 234 9.48 -1.58 -8.46
C LYS A 234 8.56 -2.79 -8.57
N SER A 235 7.62 -2.94 -7.65
CA SER A 235 6.56 -3.96 -7.70
C SER A 235 5.41 -3.61 -8.66
N THR A 236 5.14 -2.33 -8.90
CA THR A 236 3.97 -1.85 -9.66
C THR A 236 4.33 -1.20 -11.00
N HIS A 237 5.54 -0.65 -11.16
CA HIS A 237 5.95 0.08 -12.37
C HIS A 237 6.51 -0.79 -13.49
N GLN A 238 6.24 -2.09 -13.47
CA GLN A 238 6.58 -2.95 -14.61
C GLN A 238 5.76 -2.50 -15.84
N PRO A 239 6.41 -2.29 -17.01
CA PRO A 239 5.73 -1.76 -18.21
C PRO A 239 4.46 -2.53 -18.59
N GLU A 240 4.48 -3.84 -18.40
CA GLU A 240 3.39 -4.77 -18.71
C GLU A 240 2.12 -4.54 -17.86
N HIS A 241 2.28 -3.96 -16.67
CA HIS A 241 1.17 -3.75 -15.72
C HIS A 241 0.76 -2.29 -15.58
N ARG A 242 1.49 -1.35 -16.20
CA ARG A 242 1.30 0.08 -16.05
C ARG A 242 -0.13 0.54 -16.34
N GLU A 243 -0.72 0.04 -17.43
CA GLU A 243 -2.10 0.40 -17.80
C GLU A 243 -3.10 -0.03 -16.73
N LYS A 244 -2.96 -1.28 -16.24
CA LYS A 244 -3.83 -1.81 -15.19
C LYS A 244 -3.66 -1.02 -13.89
N VAL A 245 -2.43 -0.71 -13.49
CA VAL A 245 -2.15 0.08 -12.28
C VAL A 245 -2.82 1.45 -12.35
N ILE A 246 -2.68 2.18 -13.45
CA ILE A 246 -3.31 3.50 -13.63
C ILE A 246 -4.84 3.40 -13.56
N LEU A 247 -5.43 2.40 -14.22
CA LEU A 247 -6.88 2.19 -14.21
C LEU A 247 -7.40 1.86 -12.80
N GLU A 248 -6.70 0.97 -12.09
CA GLU A 248 -7.11 0.60 -10.73
C GLU A 248 -6.88 1.75 -9.74
N THR A 249 -5.81 2.54 -9.88
CA THR A 249 -5.63 3.78 -9.10
C THR A 249 -6.78 4.75 -9.30
N TYR A 250 -7.19 4.97 -10.56
CA TYR A 250 -8.34 5.83 -10.88
C TYR A 250 -9.63 5.32 -10.21
N LYS A 251 -9.93 4.02 -10.32
CA LYS A 251 -11.12 3.42 -9.72
C LYS A 251 -11.08 3.52 -8.19
N SER A 252 -9.94 3.19 -7.58
CA SER A 252 -9.76 3.25 -6.13
C SER A 252 -9.97 4.66 -5.59
N ASN A 253 -9.40 5.67 -6.26
CA ASN A 253 -9.63 7.08 -5.90
C ASN A 253 -11.10 7.45 -5.96
N LEU A 254 -11.78 7.15 -7.07
CA LEU A 254 -13.20 7.47 -7.20
C LEU A 254 -14.06 6.72 -6.18
N TYR A 255 -13.73 5.45 -5.90
CA TYR A 255 -14.44 4.67 -4.90
C TYR A 255 -14.25 5.27 -3.50
N PHE A 256 -13.02 5.65 -3.11
CA PHE A 256 -12.74 6.30 -1.83
C PHE A 256 -13.56 7.59 -1.66
N TYR A 257 -13.56 8.47 -2.65
CA TYR A 257 -14.32 9.71 -2.57
C TYR A 257 -15.83 9.50 -2.62
N SER A 258 -16.32 8.46 -3.32
CA SER A 258 -17.74 8.11 -3.31
C SER A 258 -18.20 7.55 -1.97
N LYS A 259 -17.31 6.84 -1.27
CA LYS A 259 -17.59 6.22 0.02
C LYS A 259 -17.66 7.22 1.16
N TYR A 260 -16.84 8.26 1.11
CA TYR A 260 -16.63 9.16 2.24
C TYR A 260 -17.06 10.61 2.05
N TYR A 261 -17.35 11.01 0.83
CA TYR A 261 -17.71 12.39 0.52
C TYR A 261 -19.02 12.47 -0.28
N SER A 262 -19.56 13.66 -0.44
CA SER A 262 -20.82 13.86 -1.15
C SER A 262 -20.74 13.48 -2.62
N CYS A 263 -21.89 13.15 -3.21
CA CYS A 263 -22.00 12.85 -4.64
C CYS A 263 -21.52 14.04 -5.52
N GLY A 264 -21.66 15.27 -5.04
CA GLY A 264 -21.14 16.46 -5.73
C GLY A 264 -19.63 16.42 -5.91
N TRP A 265 -18.86 16.05 -4.88
CA TRP A 265 -17.42 15.89 -4.99
C TRP A 265 -17.02 14.75 -5.93
N ASN A 266 -17.73 13.63 -5.89
CA ASN A 266 -17.48 12.53 -6.83
C ASN A 266 -17.68 12.98 -8.27
N PHE A 267 -18.75 13.74 -8.55
CA PHE A 267 -19.00 14.31 -9.87
C PHE A 267 -17.88 15.27 -10.32
N VAL A 268 -17.44 16.17 -9.42
CA VAL A 268 -16.34 17.11 -9.70
C VAL A 268 -15.05 16.36 -10.05
N LEU A 269 -14.64 15.40 -9.24
CA LEU A 269 -13.39 14.64 -9.45
C LEU A 269 -13.46 13.82 -10.75
N ARG A 270 -14.60 13.14 -11.04
CA ARG A 270 -14.81 12.44 -12.30
C ARG A 270 -14.69 13.39 -13.50
N SER A 271 -15.28 14.57 -13.40
CA SER A 271 -15.22 15.59 -14.46
C SER A 271 -13.79 16.08 -14.69
N LEU A 272 -13.05 16.36 -13.61
CA LEU A 272 -11.63 16.75 -13.69
C LEU A 272 -10.78 15.66 -14.35
N TYR A 273 -10.93 14.40 -13.96
CA TYR A 273 -10.23 13.29 -14.62
C TYR A 273 -10.56 13.24 -16.12
N LYS A 274 -11.84 13.34 -16.50
CA LYS A 274 -12.25 13.34 -17.92
C LYS A 274 -11.63 14.50 -18.72
N VAL A 275 -11.63 15.70 -18.13
CA VAL A 275 -10.99 16.88 -18.74
C VAL A 275 -9.50 16.68 -18.94
N THR A 276 -8.78 16.20 -17.91
CA THR A 276 -7.32 15.96 -18.00
C THR A 276 -6.98 14.85 -18.99
N PHE A 277 -7.79 13.79 -19.08
CA PHE A 277 -7.61 12.73 -20.07
C PHE A 277 -7.87 13.26 -21.50
N LEU A 278 -8.94 14.04 -21.71
CA LEU A 278 -9.23 14.65 -23.00
C LEU A 278 -8.12 15.61 -23.43
N ALA A 279 -7.66 16.48 -22.54
CA ALA A 279 -6.51 17.36 -22.80
C ALA A 279 -5.24 16.57 -23.16
N GLY A 280 -5.02 15.43 -22.48
CA GLY A 280 -3.94 14.51 -22.79
C GLY A 280 -4.08 13.85 -24.17
N LEU A 281 -5.30 13.51 -24.60
CA LEU A 281 -5.58 12.97 -25.93
C LEU A 281 -5.29 14.01 -27.02
N ILE A 282 -5.80 15.23 -26.84
CA ILE A 282 -5.58 16.35 -27.79
C ILE A 282 -4.08 16.63 -27.93
N ARG A 283 -3.34 16.68 -26.83
CA ARG A 283 -1.88 16.88 -26.82
C ARG A 283 -1.14 15.74 -27.54
N SER A 284 -1.58 14.50 -27.35
CA SER A 284 -1.01 13.33 -28.04
C SER A 284 -1.27 13.38 -29.55
N ALA A 285 -2.50 13.69 -29.95
CA ALA A 285 -2.88 13.85 -31.36
C ALA A 285 -2.08 14.97 -32.04
N PHE A 286 -1.94 16.12 -31.38
CA PHE A 286 -1.15 17.24 -31.90
C PHE A 286 0.33 16.88 -32.11
N ARG A 287 0.94 16.16 -31.16
CA ARG A 287 2.32 15.68 -31.32
C ARG A 287 2.48 14.70 -32.49
N HIS A 288 1.51 13.80 -32.67
CA HIS A 288 1.49 12.89 -33.82
C HIS A 288 1.45 13.63 -35.16
N LEU A 289 0.63 14.69 -35.25
CA LEU A 289 0.50 15.50 -36.45
C LEU A 289 1.72 16.38 -36.77
N THR A 290 2.46 16.79 -35.73
CA THR A 290 3.64 17.67 -35.86
C THR A 290 4.96 16.94 -35.95
N GLY A 291 4.97 15.59 -35.90
CA GLY A 291 6.18 14.77 -36.05
C GLY A 291 7.14 14.84 -34.85
N PHE A 292 6.73 15.41 -33.71
CA PHE A 292 7.56 15.39 -32.50
C PHE A 292 7.65 13.95 -31.94
N PRO A 293 8.86 13.47 -31.60
CA PRO A 293 9.06 12.11 -31.13
C PRO A 293 8.25 11.87 -29.88
N THR A 294 7.40 10.84 -29.93
CA THR A 294 6.62 10.38 -28.78
C THR A 294 7.26 9.11 -28.23
N GLN A 295 7.94 9.21 -27.11
CA GLN A 295 8.21 8.01 -26.32
C GLN A 295 6.85 7.48 -25.80
N SER A 296 6.44 6.28 -26.23
CA SER A 296 5.23 5.55 -25.79
C SER A 296 3.85 6.19 -26.13
N ALA A 297 3.66 6.80 -27.28
CA ALA A 297 2.39 7.49 -27.61
C ALA A 297 1.16 6.57 -27.75
N ASP A 298 1.31 5.38 -28.33
CA ASP A 298 0.17 4.49 -28.62
C ASP A 298 -0.45 3.88 -27.37
N ASP A 299 0.34 3.44 -26.40
CA ASP A 299 -0.16 2.88 -25.14
C ASP A 299 -0.89 3.94 -24.31
N SER A 300 -0.37 5.17 -24.32
CA SER A 300 -1.00 6.31 -23.65
C SER A 300 -2.36 6.69 -24.27
N LEU A 301 -2.56 6.52 -25.58
CA LEU A 301 -3.82 6.89 -26.27
C LEU A 301 -4.95 5.91 -25.93
N ARG A 302 -4.70 4.61 -26.02
CA ARG A 302 -5.67 3.57 -25.67
C ARG A 302 -6.10 3.67 -24.21
N LEU A 303 -5.14 3.86 -23.31
CA LEU A 303 -5.42 4.01 -21.87
C LEU A 303 -6.30 5.24 -21.60
N LYS A 304 -5.96 6.40 -22.19
CA LYS A 304 -6.73 7.63 -22.01
C LYS A 304 -8.16 7.50 -22.55
N LEU A 305 -8.35 6.80 -23.68
CA LEU A 305 -9.68 6.49 -24.19
C LEU A 305 -10.45 5.59 -23.22
N ARG A 306 -9.86 4.51 -22.70
CA ARG A 306 -10.50 3.66 -21.70
C ARG A 306 -10.92 4.42 -20.45
N LEU A 307 -10.05 5.29 -19.93
CA LEU A 307 -10.34 6.11 -18.75
C LEU A 307 -11.44 7.15 -19.02
N LEU A 308 -11.48 7.73 -20.23
CA LEU A 308 -12.51 8.69 -20.61
C LEU A 308 -13.92 8.07 -20.63
N PHE A 309 -14.03 6.81 -21.07
CA PHE A 309 -15.30 6.08 -21.17
C PHE A 309 -15.54 5.13 -19.98
N SER A 310 -14.67 5.14 -19.00
CA SER A 310 -14.87 4.38 -17.76
C SER A 310 -16.04 4.95 -16.96
N PRO A 311 -16.93 4.11 -16.41
CA PRO A 311 -18.10 4.52 -15.66
C PRO A 311 -17.77 5.27 -14.37
#